data_04ba855b5129af3a1c30a256f65b7bbe
#
_entry.id   04ba855b5129af3a1c30a256f65b7bbe
#
_cell.length_a   1.000
_cell.length_b   1.000
_cell.length_c   1.000
_cell.angle_alpha   90.00
_cell.angle_beta   90.00
_cell.angle_gamma   90.00
#
_symmetry.space_group_name_H-M   'P 1'
#
loop_
_entity.id
_entity.type
_entity.pdbx_description
1 polymer ?
#
loop_
_entity_poly.entity_id
_entity_poly.type
_entity_poly.pdbx_seq_one_letter_code
_entity_poly.pdbx_strand_id
1 'polypeptide(L)'
;MSQPLVSVIIAAYNMARELPRTLRSLTPPQQRGIPAADYELIVIDNGSLPPVDLATCQDAHPNLRLHRVAHPSPSPVAAMNLGLQLAQGELVGAWIDGARLASPGILRGAVEAARLHPRPVIGTVNLHLGPDIQRRSIKAGYDQAREDALLEGVGWTHRGYRLFEIASFGGSSAQGWFGPLGESNALFMSRAQWRELGGYDERFQMPGGGLANLDLWRRACTAPDSQVIILLGEGTFHQLHGGIATNADQPMFGVFDEEYRRLRGMSYQPPDIEPLYVGRLEPEVMAKMAWSVAQRERSLD
;
A
#
# COMPACT_ATOMS: atom_id res chain seq x y z
N MET A 1 -2.90 11.87 -25.84
CA MET A 1 -3.30 12.03 -24.43
C MET A 1 -2.13 12.68 -23.69
N SER A 2 -2.38 13.62 -22.79
CA SER A 2 -1.32 14.20 -21.96
C SER A 2 -0.69 13.13 -21.06
N GLN A 3 0.56 13.28 -20.72
CA GLN A 3 1.25 12.38 -19.79
C GLN A 3 0.56 12.46 -18.40
N PRO A 4 0.26 11.32 -17.74
CA PRO A 4 -0.34 11.35 -16.42
C PRO A 4 0.62 11.95 -15.39
N LEU A 5 0.09 12.61 -14.36
CA LEU A 5 0.88 13.08 -13.22
C LEU A 5 1.34 11.91 -12.36
N VAL A 6 0.44 10.92 -12.16
CA VAL A 6 0.69 9.77 -11.29
C VAL A 6 0.47 8.46 -12.03
N SER A 7 1.38 7.50 -11.84
CA SER A 7 1.15 6.09 -12.14
C SER A 7 1.00 5.31 -10.84
N VAL A 8 -0.06 4.52 -10.70
CA VAL A 8 -0.25 3.60 -9.57
C VAL A 8 -0.07 2.17 -10.07
N ILE A 9 0.91 1.46 -9.51
CA ILE A 9 1.24 0.08 -9.86
C ILE A 9 0.64 -0.84 -8.82
N ILE A 10 -0.10 -1.87 -9.28
CA ILE A 10 -0.83 -2.80 -8.41
C ILE A 10 -0.47 -4.22 -8.85
N ALA A 11 0.24 -4.96 -7.98
CA ALA A 11 0.46 -6.40 -8.20
C ALA A 11 -0.79 -7.18 -7.78
N ALA A 12 -1.22 -8.13 -8.59
CA ALA A 12 -2.37 -8.99 -8.31
C ALA A 12 -2.02 -10.47 -8.50
N TYR A 13 -2.48 -11.32 -7.58
CA TYR A 13 -2.38 -12.76 -7.68
C TYR A 13 -3.56 -13.43 -6.96
N ASN A 14 -4.44 -14.07 -7.71
CA ASN A 14 -5.64 -14.76 -7.20
C ASN A 14 -6.53 -13.88 -6.30
N MET A 15 -6.77 -12.62 -6.71
CA MET A 15 -7.52 -11.60 -5.95
C MET A 15 -8.82 -11.20 -6.66
N ALA A 16 -9.54 -12.17 -7.21
CA ALA A 16 -10.77 -11.92 -7.99
C ALA A 16 -11.85 -11.19 -7.17
N ARG A 17 -11.91 -11.39 -5.85
CA ARG A 17 -12.83 -10.69 -4.92
C ARG A 17 -12.29 -9.32 -4.51
N GLU A 18 -11.01 -9.22 -4.22
CA GLU A 18 -10.37 -8.05 -3.59
C GLU A 18 -10.01 -6.97 -4.61
N LEU A 19 -9.43 -7.36 -5.73
CA LEU A 19 -8.91 -6.43 -6.74
C LEU A 19 -9.98 -5.45 -7.27
N PRO A 20 -11.22 -5.86 -7.61
CA PRO A 20 -12.25 -4.92 -8.05
C PRO A 20 -12.55 -3.82 -7.02
N ARG A 21 -12.53 -4.15 -5.74
CA ARG A 21 -12.71 -3.18 -4.66
C ARG A 21 -11.53 -2.22 -4.55
N THR A 22 -10.32 -2.75 -4.66
CA THR A 22 -9.10 -1.94 -4.69
C THR A 22 -9.14 -0.94 -5.84
N LEU A 23 -9.43 -1.39 -7.05
CA LEU A 23 -9.57 -0.53 -8.23
C LEU A 23 -10.67 0.52 -8.03
N ARG A 24 -11.82 0.13 -7.52
CA ARG A 24 -12.91 1.06 -7.20
C ARG A 24 -12.47 2.13 -6.20
N SER A 25 -11.69 1.78 -5.17
CA SER A 25 -11.17 2.74 -4.20
C SER A 25 -10.19 3.75 -4.81
N LEU A 26 -9.53 3.37 -5.92
CA LEU A 26 -8.55 4.17 -6.65
C LEU A 26 -9.16 4.94 -7.83
N THR A 27 -10.48 4.94 -8.01
CA THR A 27 -11.17 5.62 -9.11
C THR A 27 -12.18 6.63 -8.61
N PRO A 28 -12.53 7.69 -9.40
CA PRO A 28 -13.64 8.56 -9.06
C PRO A 28 -14.98 7.79 -8.99
N PRO A 29 -15.88 8.16 -8.09
CA PRO A 29 -15.81 9.32 -7.18
C PRO A 29 -15.05 9.03 -5.86
N GLN A 30 -14.45 7.82 -5.69
CA GLN A 30 -13.76 7.48 -4.45
C GLN A 30 -12.49 8.32 -4.27
N GLN A 31 -11.63 8.41 -5.30
CA GLN A 31 -10.51 9.35 -5.25
C GLN A 31 -10.99 10.77 -5.44
N ARG A 32 -10.65 11.64 -4.48
CA ARG A 32 -11.10 13.03 -4.42
C ARG A 32 -9.98 14.00 -4.72
N GLY A 33 -10.31 15.07 -5.45
CA GLY A 33 -9.39 16.18 -5.71
C GLY A 33 -8.27 15.87 -6.70
N ILE A 34 -8.42 14.81 -7.48
CA ILE A 34 -7.58 14.48 -8.63
C ILE A 34 -8.46 14.00 -9.78
N PRO A 35 -8.38 14.61 -10.98
CA PRO A 35 -9.11 14.16 -12.15
C PRO A 35 -8.62 12.78 -12.63
N ALA A 36 -9.54 11.94 -13.14
CA ALA A 36 -9.16 10.64 -13.70
C ALA A 36 -8.17 10.74 -14.87
N ALA A 37 -8.15 11.85 -15.58
CA ALA A 37 -7.22 12.10 -16.69
C ALA A 37 -5.77 12.32 -16.21
N ASP A 38 -5.57 12.67 -14.93
CA ASP A 38 -4.28 13.03 -14.38
C ASP A 38 -3.49 11.83 -13.83
N TYR A 39 -4.10 10.64 -13.80
CA TYR A 39 -3.38 9.45 -13.36
C TYR A 39 -3.76 8.20 -14.15
N GLU A 40 -2.94 7.18 -14.03
CA GLU A 40 -3.15 5.86 -14.60
C GLU A 40 -3.04 4.78 -13.52
N LEU A 41 -3.77 3.69 -13.73
CA LEU A 41 -3.67 2.46 -12.93
C LEU A 41 -3.02 1.37 -13.80
N ILE A 42 -1.98 0.72 -13.28
CA ILE A 42 -1.27 -0.36 -13.95
C ILE A 42 -1.38 -1.61 -13.08
N VAL A 43 -2.25 -2.51 -13.47
CA VAL A 43 -2.40 -3.81 -12.81
C VAL A 43 -1.43 -4.79 -13.46
N ILE A 44 -0.64 -5.46 -12.63
CA ILE A 44 0.25 -6.53 -13.05
C ILE A 44 -0.26 -7.86 -12.48
N ASP A 45 -0.87 -8.67 -13.33
CA ASP A 45 -1.31 -10.03 -12.99
C ASP A 45 -0.11 -10.98 -12.94
N ASN A 46 0.28 -11.36 -11.73
CA ASN A 46 1.41 -12.26 -11.45
C ASN A 46 1.01 -13.75 -11.56
N GLY A 47 0.17 -14.09 -12.53
CA GLY A 47 -0.18 -15.48 -12.83
C GLY A 47 -1.44 -15.99 -12.15
N SER A 48 -2.45 -15.14 -11.95
CA SER A 48 -3.75 -15.57 -11.39
C SER A 48 -4.42 -16.69 -12.18
N LEU A 49 -5.15 -17.56 -11.49
CA LEU A 49 -5.95 -18.64 -12.03
C LEU A 49 -7.36 -18.63 -11.38
N PRO A 50 -8.42 -18.23 -12.13
CA PRO A 50 -8.41 -17.73 -13.51
C PRO A 50 -7.65 -16.39 -13.61
N PRO A 51 -7.23 -15.99 -14.84
CA PRO A 51 -6.62 -14.69 -15.08
C PRO A 51 -7.52 -13.54 -14.61
N VAL A 52 -6.91 -12.40 -14.26
CA VAL A 52 -7.65 -11.18 -13.97
C VAL A 52 -8.53 -10.84 -15.20
N ASP A 53 -9.82 -10.61 -14.95
CA ASP A 53 -10.79 -10.28 -16.01
C ASP A 53 -10.68 -8.80 -16.38
N LEU A 54 -10.35 -8.55 -17.64
CA LEU A 54 -10.27 -7.20 -18.21
C LEU A 54 -11.60 -6.43 -18.16
N ALA A 55 -12.73 -7.10 -18.32
CA ALA A 55 -14.03 -6.45 -18.28
C ALA A 55 -14.30 -5.86 -16.89
N THR A 56 -13.96 -6.60 -15.83
CA THR A 56 -14.07 -6.13 -14.46
C THR A 56 -13.15 -4.94 -14.16
N CYS A 57 -12.00 -4.87 -14.85
CA CYS A 57 -11.01 -3.82 -14.65
C CYS A 57 -11.25 -2.56 -15.49
N GLN A 58 -11.72 -2.70 -16.73
CA GLN A 58 -11.82 -1.58 -17.67
C GLN A 58 -12.89 -0.56 -17.30
N ASP A 59 -13.98 -1.00 -16.70
CA ASP A 59 -15.06 -0.10 -16.23
C ASP A 59 -14.66 0.74 -15.00
N ALA A 60 -13.53 0.40 -14.36
CA ALA A 60 -13.12 1.07 -13.15
C ALA A 60 -12.44 2.42 -13.41
N HIS A 61 -11.60 2.54 -14.43
CA HIS A 61 -10.81 3.75 -14.69
C HIS A 61 -10.48 3.89 -16.18
N PRO A 62 -10.61 5.10 -16.78
CA PRO A 62 -10.37 5.29 -18.22
C PRO A 62 -8.92 5.03 -18.66
N ASN A 63 -7.95 5.20 -17.73
CA ASN A 63 -6.53 4.96 -17.97
C ASN A 63 -6.03 3.71 -17.23
N LEU A 64 -6.86 2.65 -17.16
CA LEU A 64 -6.45 1.36 -16.60
C LEU A 64 -5.73 0.52 -17.64
N ARG A 65 -4.57 0.00 -17.28
CA ARG A 65 -3.81 -0.98 -18.07
C ARG A 65 -3.61 -2.26 -17.28
N LEU A 66 -3.84 -3.40 -17.92
CA LEU A 66 -3.58 -4.72 -17.35
C LEU A 66 -2.45 -5.39 -18.14
N HIS A 67 -1.45 -5.87 -17.40
CA HIS A 67 -0.36 -6.67 -17.94
C HIS A 67 -0.27 -7.99 -17.18
N ARG A 68 -0.11 -9.08 -17.91
CA ARG A 68 0.13 -10.39 -17.32
C ARG A 68 1.60 -10.76 -17.42
N VAL A 69 2.18 -11.21 -16.31
CA VAL A 69 3.56 -11.69 -16.29
C VAL A 69 3.66 -13.02 -17.07
N ALA A 70 4.59 -13.09 -18.02
CA ALA A 70 4.79 -14.30 -18.82
C ALA A 70 5.30 -15.49 -18.00
N HIS A 71 6.18 -15.20 -17.04
CA HIS A 71 6.79 -16.19 -16.15
C HIS A 71 6.57 -15.75 -14.69
N PRO A 72 5.39 -16.03 -14.11
CA PRO A 72 5.07 -15.61 -12.76
C PRO A 72 5.95 -16.32 -11.74
N SER A 73 6.26 -15.62 -10.66
CA SER A 73 7.01 -16.17 -9.54
C SER A 73 6.18 -16.06 -8.24
N PRO A 74 6.49 -16.86 -7.20
CA PRO A 74 5.84 -16.71 -5.89
C PRO A 74 6.05 -15.33 -5.25
N SER A 75 7.13 -14.64 -5.60
CA SER A 75 7.42 -13.27 -5.18
C SER A 75 6.79 -12.26 -6.15
N PRO A 76 6.12 -11.20 -5.68
CA PRO A 76 5.55 -10.15 -6.54
C PRO A 76 6.61 -9.17 -7.06
N VAL A 77 7.87 -9.31 -6.66
CA VAL A 77 8.94 -8.33 -6.92
C VAL A 77 9.15 -8.08 -8.41
N ALA A 78 9.25 -9.14 -9.23
CA ALA A 78 9.40 -8.98 -10.69
C ALA A 78 8.17 -8.32 -11.33
N ALA A 79 6.96 -8.64 -10.84
CA ALA A 79 5.72 -8.00 -11.30
C ALA A 79 5.73 -6.50 -10.97
N MET A 80 6.14 -6.13 -9.76
CA MET A 80 6.27 -4.72 -9.37
C MET A 80 7.30 -3.98 -10.22
N ASN A 81 8.46 -4.58 -10.49
CA ASN A 81 9.49 -3.98 -11.34
C ASN A 81 9.02 -3.81 -12.79
N LEU A 82 8.25 -4.76 -13.32
CA LEU A 82 7.59 -4.60 -14.62
C LEU A 82 6.65 -3.39 -14.61
N GLY A 83 5.83 -3.24 -13.58
CA GLY A 83 4.96 -2.07 -13.41
C GLY A 83 5.73 -0.75 -13.36
N LEU A 84 6.86 -0.71 -12.62
CA LEU A 84 7.75 0.46 -12.56
C LEU A 84 8.31 0.84 -13.94
N GLN A 85 8.65 -0.13 -14.78
CA GLN A 85 9.13 0.10 -16.15
C GLN A 85 8.02 0.64 -17.06
N LEU A 86 6.78 0.22 -16.86
CA LEU A 86 5.62 0.62 -17.65
C LEU A 86 5.03 1.97 -17.25
N ALA A 87 5.37 2.48 -16.06
CA ALA A 87 4.86 3.73 -15.52
C ALA A 87 5.24 4.94 -16.39
N GLN A 88 4.25 5.78 -16.70
CA GLN A 88 4.41 6.99 -17.51
C GLN A 88 4.39 8.27 -16.67
N GLY A 89 3.76 8.24 -15.49
CA GLY A 89 3.66 9.38 -14.58
C GLY A 89 5.02 9.88 -14.06
N GLU A 90 5.09 11.14 -13.72
CA GLU A 90 6.26 11.71 -13.04
C GLU A 90 6.38 11.20 -11.61
N LEU A 91 5.25 11.06 -10.93
CA LEU A 91 5.12 10.45 -9.62
C LEU A 91 4.63 9.00 -9.80
N VAL A 92 5.26 8.05 -9.11
CA VAL A 92 4.88 6.64 -9.21
C VAL A 92 4.59 6.10 -7.82
N GLY A 93 3.39 5.55 -7.66
CA GLY A 93 2.92 4.90 -6.44
C GLY A 93 2.91 3.37 -6.58
N ALA A 94 3.38 2.66 -5.57
CA ALA A 94 3.47 1.21 -5.56
C ALA A 94 2.50 0.59 -4.55
N TRP A 95 1.60 -0.28 -5.03
CA TRP A 95 0.76 -1.21 -4.27
C TRP A 95 1.27 -2.63 -4.52
N ILE A 96 2.13 -3.13 -3.64
CA ILE A 96 2.71 -4.48 -3.77
C ILE A 96 1.67 -5.60 -3.62
N ASP A 97 0.48 -5.26 -3.15
CA ASP A 97 -0.60 -6.18 -2.86
C ASP A 97 -1.94 -5.59 -3.35
N GLY A 98 -2.55 -6.23 -4.35
CA GLY A 98 -3.81 -5.82 -4.96
C GLY A 98 -5.04 -5.97 -4.06
N ALA A 99 -4.91 -6.49 -2.84
CA ALA A 99 -5.98 -6.58 -1.86
C ALA A 99 -6.00 -5.38 -0.89
N ARG A 100 -5.66 -4.17 -1.36
CA ARG A 100 -5.58 -2.96 -0.51
C ARG A 100 -6.42 -1.82 -1.04
N LEU A 101 -7.51 -1.49 -0.33
CA LEU A 101 -8.26 -0.26 -0.62
C LEU A 101 -7.44 0.98 -0.24
N ALA A 102 -7.70 2.07 -0.94
CA ALA A 102 -7.11 3.37 -0.71
C ALA A 102 -8.11 4.31 -0.01
N SER A 103 -7.63 5.16 0.88
CA SER A 103 -8.42 6.29 1.37
C SER A 103 -8.63 7.35 0.28
N PRO A 104 -9.71 8.16 0.37
CA PRO A 104 -10.14 9.02 -0.75
C PRO A 104 -9.16 10.13 -1.16
N GLY A 105 -8.32 10.61 -0.27
CA GLY A 105 -7.41 11.73 -0.55
C GLY A 105 -5.98 11.31 -0.88
N ILE A 106 -5.68 10.02 -0.90
CA ILE A 106 -4.29 9.53 -0.96
C ILE A 106 -3.55 9.97 -2.23
N LEU A 107 -4.19 9.92 -3.42
CA LEU A 107 -3.54 10.32 -4.67
C LEU A 107 -3.31 11.83 -4.74
N ARG A 108 -4.31 12.63 -4.36
CA ARG A 108 -4.17 14.09 -4.27
C ARG A 108 -3.10 14.48 -3.25
N GLY A 109 -3.13 13.88 -2.06
CA GLY A 109 -2.15 14.11 -1.01
C GLY A 109 -0.73 13.79 -1.47
N ALA A 110 -0.54 12.69 -2.21
CA ALA A 110 0.75 12.33 -2.80
C ALA A 110 1.25 13.39 -3.80
N VAL A 111 0.38 13.89 -4.69
CA VAL A 111 0.73 14.96 -5.65
C VAL A 111 1.07 16.28 -4.93
N GLU A 112 0.29 16.66 -3.91
CA GLU A 112 0.56 17.85 -3.10
C GLU A 112 1.91 17.72 -2.35
N ALA A 113 2.15 16.58 -1.71
CA ALA A 113 3.38 16.28 -0.97
C ALA A 113 4.62 16.24 -1.87
N ALA A 114 4.50 15.70 -3.09
CA ALA A 114 5.61 15.63 -4.05
C ALA A 114 6.20 17.00 -4.43
N ARG A 115 5.45 18.08 -4.24
CA ARG A 115 5.89 19.45 -4.53
C ARG A 115 6.71 20.09 -3.41
N LEU A 116 6.75 19.47 -2.23
CA LEU A 116 7.40 20.03 -1.04
C LEU A 116 8.90 19.80 -1.01
N HIS A 117 9.38 18.82 -1.77
CA HIS A 117 10.81 18.48 -1.79
C HIS A 117 11.20 17.89 -3.16
N PRO A 118 12.42 18.13 -3.66
CA PRO A 118 12.86 17.58 -4.95
C PRO A 118 13.04 16.05 -4.92
N ARG A 119 13.25 15.44 -3.76
CA ARG A 119 13.40 14.00 -3.58
C ARG A 119 12.44 13.46 -2.51
N PRO A 120 11.11 13.52 -2.75
CA PRO A 120 10.12 13.12 -1.77
C PRO A 120 10.01 11.58 -1.70
N VAL A 121 9.93 11.04 -0.49
CA VAL A 121 9.55 9.66 -0.20
C VAL A 121 8.22 9.72 0.57
N ILE A 122 7.13 9.50 -0.14
CA ILE A 122 5.79 9.74 0.41
C ILE A 122 5.15 8.41 0.78
N GLY A 123 4.73 8.30 2.02
CA GLY A 123 4.09 7.11 2.54
C GLY A 123 2.91 7.42 3.44
N THR A 124 2.21 6.37 3.82
CA THR A 124 1.11 6.43 4.78
C THR A 124 1.00 5.13 5.57
N VAL A 125 0.10 5.10 6.53
CA VAL A 125 -0.12 3.96 7.40
C VAL A 125 -0.81 2.81 6.67
N ASN A 126 -0.52 1.60 7.14
CA ASN A 126 -1.20 0.38 6.77
C ASN A 126 -2.24 0.01 7.84
N LEU A 127 -3.46 -0.24 7.42
CA LEU A 127 -4.53 -0.74 8.27
C LEU A 127 -5.03 -2.11 7.74
N HIS A 128 -5.55 -2.93 8.63
CA HIS A 128 -6.27 -4.16 8.30
C HIS A 128 -7.76 -3.94 8.52
N LEU A 129 -8.60 -4.36 7.60
CA LEU A 129 -10.04 -4.41 7.83
C LEU A 129 -10.34 -5.41 8.96
N GLY A 130 -11.22 -5.00 9.87
CA GLY A 130 -11.57 -5.80 11.03
C GLY A 130 -11.06 -5.23 12.37
N PRO A 131 -11.37 -5.93 13.47
CA PRO A 131 -11.18 -5.41 14.83
C PRO A 131 -9.73 -5.38 15.32
N ASP A 132 -8.82 -6.14 14.71
CA ASP A 132 -7.41 -6.26 15.08
C ASP A 132 -6.56 -6.54 13.83
N ILE A 133 -5.25 -6.71 13.99
CA ILE A 133 -4.38 -7.22 12.93
C ILE A 133 -4.95 -8.55 12.39
N GLN A 134 -4.88 -8.74 11.08
CA GLN A 134 -5.63 -9.79 10.39
C GLN A 134 -5.45 -11.17 10.98
N ARG A 135 -4.22 -11.57 11.33
CA ARG A 135 -3.94 -12.87 11.94
C ARG A 135 -4.69 -13.09 13.26
N ARG A 136 -4.85 -12.05 14.09
CA ARG A 136 -5.62 -12.16 15.36
C ARG A 136 -7.11 -12.18 15.08
N SER A 137 -7.58 -11.36 14.15
CA SER A 137 -8.99 -11.35 13.74
C SER A 137 -9.42 -12.71 13.20
N ILE A 138 -8.62 -13.35 12.34
CA ILE A 138 -8.90 -14.70 11.81
C ILE A 138 -9.02 -15.72 12.95
N LYS A 139 -8.08 -15.73 13.91
CA LYS A 139 -8.13 -16.63 15.08
C LYS A 139 -9.37 -16.40 15.94
N ALA A 140 -9.92 -15.20 15.94
CA ALA A 140 -11.17 -14.84 16.59
C ALA A 140 -12.42 -15.09 15.72
N GLY A 141 -12.26 -15.78 14.57
CA GLY A 141 -13.36 -16.15 13.68
C GLY A 141 -13.73 -15.09 12.65
N TYR A 142 -12.87 -14.10 12.38
CA TYR A 142 -13.05 -13.14 11.27
C TYR A 142 -12.80 -13.86 9.95
N ASP A 143 -13.73 -13.67 9.01
CA ASP A 143 -13.71 -14.28 7.69
C ASP A 143 -14.15 -13.28 6.61
N GLN A 144 -14.15 -13.71 5.36
CA GLN A 144 -14.54 -12.87 4.22
C GLN A 144 -16.01 -12.41 4.30
N ALA A 145 -16.91 -13.24 4.83
CA ALA A 145 -18.32 -12.88 4.96
C ALA A 145 -18.51 -11.75 5.99
N ARG A 146 -17.78 -11.80 7.10
CA ARG A 146 -17.76 -10.71 8.09
C ARG A 146 -17.15 -9.43 7.54
N GLU A 147 -16.08 -9.55 6.74
CA GLU A 147 -15.49 -8.40 6.07
C GLU A 147 -16.47 -7.76 5.09
N ASP A 148 -17.19 -8.56 4.29
CA ASP A 148 -18.21 -8.08 3.37
C ASP A 148 -19.32 -7.32 4.12
N ALA A 149 -19.80 -7.88 5.22
CA ALA A 149 -20.83 -7.24 6.06
C ALA A 149 -20.34 -5.92 6.67
N LEU A 150 -19.08 -5.83 7.12
CA LEU A 150 -18.50 -4.58 7.62
C LEU A 150 -18.41 -3.52 6.51
N LEU A 151 -17.91 -3.87 5.35
CA LEU A 151 -17.77 -2.98 4.20
C LEU A 151 -19.14 -2.46 3.74
N GLU A 152 -20.15 -3.34 3.67
CA GLU A 152 -21.53 -2.97 3.35
C GLU A 152 -22.12 -2.04 4.42
N GLY A 153 -21.98 -2.40 5.70
CA GLY A 153 -22.52 -1.66 6.82
C GLY A 153 -22.02 -0.23 6.94
N VAL A 154 -20.73 0.04 6.61
CA VAL A 154 -20.20 1.41 6.60
C VAL A 154 -20.49 2.17 5.31
N GLY A 155 -20.96 1.51 4.25
CA GLY A 155 -21.26 2.15 2.98
C GLY A 155 -20.06 2.89 2.38
N TRP A 156 -18.88 2.30 2.45
CA TRP A 156 -17.60 2.91 2.04
C TRP A 156 -17.60 3.44 0.60
N THR A 157 -18.42 2.83 -0.27
CA THR A 157 -18.55 3.25 -1.68
C THR A 157 -19.19 4.63 -1.87
N HIS A 158 -19.77 5.19 -0.83
CA HIS A 158 -20.32 6.56 -0.79
C HIS A 158 -19.48 7.48 0.09
N ARG A 159 -18.87 6.94 1.14
CA ARG A 159 -18.08 7.66 2.14
C ARG A 159 -16.82 6.87 2.46
N GLY A 160 -15.82 6.91 1.57
CA GLY A 160 -14.60 6.09 1.65
C GLY A 160 -13.80 6.26 2.95
N TYR A 161 -13.84 7.43 3.60
CA TYR A 161 -13.18 7.62 4.90
C TYR A 161 -13.80 6.79 6.03
N ARG A 162 -15.03 6.28 5.89
CA ARG A 162 -15.62 5.36 6.87
C ARG A 162 -14.88 4.00 6.96
N LEU A 163 -13.98 3.70 6.02
CA LEU A 163 -13.08 2.57 6.16
C LEU A 163 -12.25 2.63 7.46
N PHE A 164 -11.92 3.83 7.94
CA PHE A 164 -11.22 3.99 9.22
C PHE A 164 -12.04 3.53 10.43
N GLU A 165 -13.36 3.54 10.35
CA GLU A 165 -14.26 3.09 11.45
C GLU A 165 -14.15 1.57 11.68
N ILE A 166 -13.87 0.80 10.61
CA ILE A 166 -13.88 -0.67 10.60
C ILE A 166 -12.50 -1.30 10.46
N ALA A 167 -11.44 -0.52 10.62
CA ALA A 167 -10.07 -0.99 10.43
C ALA A 167 -9.21 -0.79 11.68
N SER A 168 -8.16 -1.59 11.80
CA SER A 168 -7.14 -1.50 12.86
C SER A 168 -5.76 -1.29 12.24
N PHE A 169 -4.86 -0.57 12.92
CA PHE A 169 -3.49 -0.39 12.44
C PHE A 169 -2.78 -1.73 12.27
N GLY A 170 -2.14 -1.93 11.12
CA GLY A 170 -1.30 -3.09 10.84
C GLY A 170 0.00 -3.07 11.63
N GLY A 171 0.70 -4.20 11.69
CA GLY A 171 1.92 -4.34 12.48
C GLY A 171 3.03 -3.36 12.10
N SER A 172 3.19 -3.06 10.80
CA SER A 172 4.17 -2.08 10.29
C SER A 172 3.81 -0.62 10.60
N SER A 173 2.60 -0.36 11.09
CA SER A 173 2.08 0.95 11.50
C SER A 173 1.47 0.89 12.91
N ALA A 174 2.00 0.02 13.78
CA ALA A 174 1.39 -0.31 15.07
C ALA A 174 1.22 0.88 16.03
N GLN A 175 1.90 2.00 15.79
CA GLN A 175 1.78 3.24 16.58
C GLN A 175 1.06 4.36 15.79
N GLY A 176 0.46 4.04 14.64
CA GLY A 176 -0.24 5.02 13.80
C GLY A 176 0.71 5.96 13.06
N TRP A 177 0.21 7.15 12.69
CA TRP A 177 0.96 8.10 11.84
C TRP A 177 2.22 8.66 12.50
N PHE A 178 2.26 8.79 13.82
CA PHE A 178 3.36 9.45 14.53
C PHE A 178 4.41 8.49 15.09
N GLY A 179 4.22 7.19 14.91
CA GLY A 179 5.20 6.17 15.28
C GLY A 179 6.11 5.77 14.13
N PRO A 180 7.11 4.94 14.40
CA PRO A 180 7.95 4.35 13.36
C PRO A 180 7.12 3.54 12.36
N LEU A 181 7.28 3.81 11.08
CA LEU A 181 6.68 3.01 10.02
C LEU A 181 7.69 1.98 9.52
N GLY A 182 7.35 0.71 9.61
CA GLY A 182 8.17 -0.38 9.07
C GLY A 182 8.12 -0.44 7.53
N GLU A 183 7.03 0.02 6.95
CA GLU A 183 6.82 0.08 5.49
C GLU A 183 5.68 1.05 5.16
N SER A 184 5.54 1.41 3.89
CA SER A 184 4.30 1.93 3.34
C SER A 184 3.84 1.05 2.19
N ASN A 185 2.55 0.66 2.20
CA ASN A 185 1.93 -0.13 1.12
C ASN A 185 1.32 0.76 0.02
N ALA A 186 1.52 2.06 0.13
CA ALA A 186 1.29 3.08 -0.87
C ALA A 186 2.49 4.03 -0.85
N LEU A 187 3.61 3.57 -1.40
CA LEU A 187 4.86 4.32 -1.46
C LEU A 187 4.93 5.09 -2.77
N PHE A 188 5.03 6.42 -2.67
CA PHE A 188 5.20 7.27 -3.84
C PHE A 188 6.57 7.93 -3.85
N MET A 189 7.20 7.94 -5.01
CA MET A 189 8.43 8.66 -5.32
C MET A 189 8.41 9.11 -6.77
N SER A 190 9.28 10.06 -7.12
CA SER A 190 9.48 10.40 -8.53
C SER A 190 9.99 9.19 -9.32
N ARG A 191 9.65 9.11 -10.59
CA ARG A 191 10.13 8.04 -11.48
C ARG A 191 11.67 8.00 -11.56
N ALA A 192 12.33 9.13 -11.38
CA ALA A 192 13.79 9.22 -11.31
C ALA A 192 14.33 8.51 -10.05
N GLN A 193 13.74 8.78 -8.87
CA GLN A 193 14.13 8.12 -7.62
C GLN A 193 13.94 6.60 -7.68
N TRP A 194 12.82 6.13 -8.27
CA TRP A 194 12.60 4.69 -8.48
C TRP A 194 13.71 4.04 -9.30
N ARG A 195 14.15 4.71 -10.38
CA ARG A 195 15.24 4.22 -11.23
C ARG A 195 16.59 4.22 -10.51
N GLU A 196 16.90 5.27 -9.76
CA GLU A 196 18.12 5.38 -8.96
C GLU A 196 18.21 4.28 -7.89
N LEU A 197 17.10 3.99 -7.22
CA LEU A 197 17.02 2.91 -6.23
C LEU A 197 17.06 1.51 -6.87
N GLY A 198 16.86 1.41 -8.20
CA GLY A 198 16.81 0.13 -8.91
C GLY A 198 15.51 -0.66 -8.66
N GLY A 199 14.44 0.00 -8.17
CA GLY A 199 13.18 -0.65 -7.85
C GLY A 199 13.27 -1.63 -6.68
N TYR A 200 12.45 -2.67 -6.72
CA TYR A 200 12.49 -3.79 -5.78
C TYR A 200 13.69 -4.70 -6.07
N ASP A 201 14.34 -5.21 -5.04
CA ASP A 201 15.47 -6.14 -5.20
C ASP A 201 14.95 -7.55 -5.54
N GLU A 202 15.20 -8.00 -6.76
CA GLU A 202 14.71 -9.29 -7.27
C GLU A 202 15.31 -10.52 -6.58
N ARG A 203 16.30 -10.33 -5.71
CA ARG A 203 16.81 -11.40 -4.86
C ARG A 203 15.87 -11.82 -3.74
N PHE A 204 14.84 -10.99 -3.44
CA PHE A 204 13.75 -11.37 -2.53
C PHE A 204 12.78 -12.30 -3.26
N GLN A 205 12.93 -13.60 -3.02
CA GLN A 205 12.20 -14.67 -3.71
C GLN A 205 11.13 -15.35 -2.85
N MET A 206 11.06 -15.01 -1.56
CA MET A 206 10.05 -15.60 -0.68
C MET A 206 8.64 -15.33 -1.19
N PRO A 207 7.72 -16.31 -1.06
CA PRO A 207 6.34 -16.14 -1.45
C PRO A 207 5.70 -14.93 -0.78
N GLY A 208 4.93 -14.14 -1.58
CA GLY A 208 4.39 -12.87 -1.11
C GLY A 208 5.41 -11.74 -0.98
N GLY A 209 6.67 -11.96 -1.40
CA GLY A 209 7.75 -10.98 -1.39
C GLY A 209 8.54 -10.89 -0.09
N GLY A 210 8.20 -11.66 0.94
CA GLY A 210 8.92 -11.62 2.21
C GLY A 210 9.04 -10.20 2.78
N LEU A 211 10.27 -9.72 2.99
CA LEU A 211 10.55 -8.36 3.44
C LEU A 211 10.92 -7.38 2.31
N ALA A 212 10.64 -7.70 1.05
CA ALA A 212 10.99 -6.84 -0.09
C ALA A 212 10.41 -5.41 0.01
N ASN A 213 9.18 -5.27 0.50
CA ASN A 213 8.54 -3.96 0.66
C ASN A 213 9.17 -3.16 1.82
N LEU A 214 9.50 -3.85 2.91
CA LEU A 214 10.21 -3.25 4.05
C LEU A 214 11.62 -2.79 3.64
N ASP A 215 12.33 -3.63 2.87
CA ASP A 215 13.65 -3.31 2.31
C ASP A 215 13.59 -2.06 1.43
N LEU A 216 12.63 -2.02 0.52
CA LEU A 216 12.46 -0.88 -0.36
C LEU A 216 12.15 0.40 0.44
N TRP A 217 11.23 0.32 1.40
CA TRP A 217 10.93 1.45 2.29
C TRP A 217 12.18 1.96 2.98
N ARG A 218 12.95 1.08 3.61
CA ARG A 218 14.20 1.44 4.28
C ARG A 218 15.18 2.11 3.31
N ARG A 219 15.44 1.51 2.12
CA ARG A 219 16.35 2.08 1.11
C ARG A 219 15.89 3.46 0.62
N ALA A 220 14.59 3.63 0.42
CA ALA A 220 14.02 4.91 0.00
C ALA A 220 14.20 5.98 1.08
N CYS A 221 13.84 5.67 2.32
CA CYS A 221 13.93 6.60 3.45
C CYS A 221 15.38 7.01 3.79
N THR A 222 16.34 6.12 3.57
CA THR A 222 17.77 6.36 3.89
C THR A 222 18.60 6.79 2.68
N ALA A 223 17.97 6.99 1.51
CA ALA A 223 18.68 7.49 0.33
C ALA A 223 19.15 8.93 0.54
N PRO A 224 20.34 9.30 0.02
CA PRO A 224 20.83 10.67 0.17
C PRO A 224 19.83 11.73 -0.30
N ASP A 225 19.73 12.81 0.46
CA ASP A 225 18.87 13.96 0.17
C ASP A 225 17.38 13.63 0.02
N SER A 226 16.93 12.48 0.48
CA SER A 226 15.51 12.13 0.50
C SER A 226 14.81 12.77 1.69
N GLN A 227 13.59 13.27 1.45
CA GLN A 227 12.69 13.75 2.50
C GLN A 227 11.49 12.81 2.62
N VAL A 228 11.35 12.18 3.77
CA VAL A 228 10.17 11.37 4.07
C VAL A 228 9.00 12.27 4.39
N ILE A 229 7.86 12.00 3.78
CA ILE A 229 6.60 12.74 3.98
C ILE A 229 5.49 11.74 4.27
N ILE A 230 4.86 11.87 5.41
CA ILE A 230 3.74 11.00 5.83
C ILE A 230 2.42 11.72 5.60
N LEU A 231 1.52 11.07 4.84
CA LEU A 231 0.18 11.57 4.56
C LEU A 231 -0.71 11.36 5.79
N LEU A 232 -0.99 12.42 6.54
CA LEU A 232 -1.91 12.40 7.67
C LEU A 232 -3.35 12.25 7.20
N GLY A 233 -4.12 11.43 7.91
CA GLY A 233 -5.51 11.19 7.60
C GLY A 233 -5.75 10.26 6.41
N GLU A 234 -4.69 9.79 5.77
CA GLU A 234 -4.74 8.83 4.67
C GLU A 234 -4.18 7.47 5.11
N GLY A 235 -4.57 6.40 4.39
CA GLY A 235 -4.12 5.04 4.69
C GLY A 235 -4.51 4.05 3.60
N THR A 236 -3.93 2.86 3.68
CA THR A 236 -4.35 1.70 2.90
C THR A 236 -4.99 0.65 3.81
N PHE A 237 -6.04 -0.04 3.33
CA PHE A 237 -6.83 -0.98 4.11
C PHE A 237 -6.71 -2.37 3.49
N HIS A 238 -6.01 -3.26 4.19
CA HIS A 238 -5.78 -4.62 3.75
C HIS A 238 -7.04 -5.47 3.91
N GLN A 239 -7.48 -6.06 2.82
CA GLN A 239 -8.62 -6.99 2.77
C GLN A 239 -8.17 -8.40 3.12
N LEU A 240 -9.09 -9.22 3.62
CA LEU A 240 -8.85 -10.62 3.90
C LEU A 240 -8.79 -11.44 2.61
N HIS A 241 -7.60 -11.92 2.29
CA HIS A 241 -7.36 -12.84 1.18
C HIS A 241 -6.37 -13.95 1.60
N GLY A 242 -5.97 -14.84 0.69
CA GLY A 242 -5.05 -15.95 0.98
C GLY A 242 -3.58 -15.56 1.18
N GLY A 243 -3.29 -14.36 1.70
CA GLY A 243 -1.93 -13.83 1.89
C GLY A 243 -1.08 -14.68 2.82
N ILE A 244 0.14 -15.03 2.39
CA ILE A 244 1.04 -15.94 3.11
C ILE A 244 1.43 -15.39 4.48
N ALA A 245 1.75 -14.10 4.57
CA ALA A 245 2.17 -13.48 5.82
C ALA A 245 1.02 -13.23 6.80
N THR A 246 -0.18 -12.94 6.28
CA THR A 246 -1.34 -12.51 7.06
C THR A 246 -2.22 -13.67 7.52
N ASN A 247 -2.23 -14.79 6.78
CA ASN A 247 -3.05 -15.97 7.07
C ASN A 247 -2.26 -17.12 7.69
N ALA A 248 -0.95 -16.97 7.91
CA ALA A 248 -0.14 -18.01 8.54
C ALA A 248 -0.52 -18.21 10.02
N ASP A 249 -0.54 -19.47 10.48
CA ASP A 249 -0.78 -19.81 11.89
C ASP A 249 0.29 -19.25 12.83
N GLN A 250 1.52 -19.18 12.35
CA GLN A 250 2.67 -18.63 13.07
C GLN A 250 3.17 -17.32 12.45
N PRO A 251 3.80 -16.45 13.25
CA PRO A 251 4.42 -15.23 12.71
C PRO A 251 5.51 -15.59 11.69
N MET A 252 5.34 -15.14 10.44
CA MET A 252 6.29 -15.42 9.35
C MET A 252 7.52 -14.50 9.37
N PHE A 253 7.54 -13.46 10.20
CA PHE A 253 8.63 -12.46 10.20
C PHE A 253 10.01 -13.11 10.36
N GLY A 254 10.19 -14.07 11.27
CA GLY A 254 11.47 -14.74 11.48
C GLY A 254 11.99 -15.44 10.22
N VAL A 255 11.09 -16.13 9.49
CA VAL A 255 11.43 -16.83 8.23
C VAL A 255 11.84 -15.83 7.14
N PHE A 256 11.09 -14.73 7.02
CA PHE A 256 11.40 -13.68 6.04
C PHE A 256 12.68 -12.89 6.41
N ASP A 257 12.94 -12.70 7.71
CA ASP A 257 14.14 -12.04 8.19
C ASP A 257 15.42 -12.88 7.96
N GLU A 258 15.32 -14.19 7.85
CA GLU A 258 16.43 -15.04 7.43
C GLU A 258 16.86 -14.74 5.99
N GLU A 259 15.91 -14.57 5.06
CA GLU A 259 16.21 -14.12 3.70
C GLU A 259 16.82 -12.72 3.71
N TYR A 260 16.25 -11.80 4.50
CA TYR A 260 16.75 -10.43 4.64
C TYR A 260 18.18 -10.40 5.16
N ARG A 261 18.50 -11.15 6.23
CA ARG A 261 19.88 -11.26 6.77
C ARG A 261 20.86 -11.78 5.74
N ARG A 262 20.47 -12.78 4.96
CA ARG A 262 21.32 -13.31 3.88
C ARG A 262 21.63 -12.25 2.83
N LEU A 263 20.67 -11.39 2.50
CA LEU A 263 20.80 -10.36 1.47
C LEU A 263 21.46 -9.08 1.97
N ARG A 264 21.25 -8.71 3.26
CA ARG A 264 21.67 -7.43 3.85
C ARG A 264 22.73 -7.54 4.95
N GLY A 265 23.05 -8.75 5.41
CA GLY A 265 24.02 -8.99 6.50
C GLY A 265 23.52 -8.67 7.91
N MET A 266 22.24 -8.27 8.07
CA MET A 266 21.66 -7.89 9.36
C MET A 266 20.14 -8.15 9.35
N SER A 267 19.53 -8.28 10.53
CA SER A 267 18.06 -8.30 10.65
C SER A 267 17.45 -6.97 10.21
N TYR A 268 16.22 -7.04 9.69
CA TYR A 268 15.48 -5.84 9.35
C TYR A 268 15.24 -4.96 10.58
N GLN A 269 15.50 -3.68 10.41
CA GLN A 269 15.13 -2.63 11.35
C GLN A 269 14.40 -1.52 10.57
N PRO A 270 13.30 -0.98 11.08
CA PRO A 270 12.68 0.21 10.51
C PRO A 270 13.71 1.34 10.37
N PRO A 271 13.61 2.17 9.34
CA PRO A 271 14.47 3.34 9.23
C PRO A 271 14.17 4.32 10.38
N ASP A 272 15.21 4.90 10.94
CA ASP A 272 15.10 6.06 11.82
C ASP A 272 14.95 7.31 10.94
N ILE A 273 13.80 7.98 11.03
CA ILE A 273 13.41 9.07 10.15
C ILE A 273 12.72 10.19 10.93
N GLU A 274 12.95 11.41 10.51
CA GLU A 274 12.19 12.60 10.92
C GLU A 274 11.29 13.04 9.74
N PRO A 275 10.05 12.55 9.65
CA PRO A 275 9.19 12.85 8.53
C PRO A 275 8.55 14.22 8.63
N LEU A 276 8.28 14.83 7.48
CA LEU A 276 7.26 15.87 7.37
C LEU A 276 5.87 15.22 7.39
N TYR A 277 4.91 15.89 8.01
CA TYR A 277 3.53 15.45 8.04
C TYR A 277 2.66 16.39 7.24
N VAL A 278 1.92 15.85 6.28
CA VAL A 278 1.05 16.61 5.39
C VAL A 278 -0.28 15.88 5.24
N GLY A 279 -1.39 16.59 5.36
CA GLY A 279 -2.67 15.94 5.17
C GLY A 279 -3.87 16.80 5.55
N ARG A 280 -5.04 16.19 5.44
CA ARG A 280 -6.34 16.75 5.83
C ARG A 280 -7.03 15.74 6.72
N LEU A 281 -7.65 16.23 7.77
CA LEU A 281 -8.33 15.36 8.74
C LEU A 281 -9.85 15.43 8.50
N GLU A 282 -10.39 14.34 8.02
CA GLU A 282 -11.84 14.17 7.93
C GLU A 282 -12.40 13.67 9.28
N PRO A 283 -13.66 13.94 9.59
CA PRO A 283 -14.26 13.55 10.88
C PRO A 283 -14.09 12.07 11.23
N GLU A 284 -14.18 11.19 10.22
CA GLU A 284 -14.09 9.73 10.37
C GLU A 284 -12.67 9.26 10.80
N VAL A 285 -11.66 10.09 10.56
CA VAL A 285 -10.25 9.77 10.88
C VAL A 285 -9.90 10.18 12.31
N MET A 286 -10.64 11.09 12.92
CA MET A 286 -10.27 11.74 14.19
C MET A 286 -10.01 10.78 15.34
N ALA A 287 -10.78 9.69 15.45
CA ALA A 287 -10.56 8.68 16.49
C ALA A 287 -9.21 7.96 16.32
N LYS A 288 -8.82 7.63 15.09
CA LYS A 288 -7.51 7.02 14.78
C LYS A 288 -6.37 8.02 14.99
N MET A 289 -6.61 9.28 14.68
CA MET A 289 -5.63 10.34 14.89
C MET A 289 -5.36 10.54 16.39
N ALA A 290 -6.40 10.68 17.22
CA ALA A 290 -6.28 10.79 18.66
C ALA A 290 -5.54 9.58 19.27
N TRP A 291 -5.87 8.38 18.79
CA TRP A 291 -5.17 7.17 19.20
C TRP A 291 -3.67 7.21 18.85
N SER A 292 -3.32 7.67 17.64
CA SER A 292 -1.92 7.79 17.19
C SER A 292 -1.11 8.80 18.05
N VAL A 293 -1.73 9.93 18.43
CA VAL A 293 -1.12 10.91 19.35
C VAL A 293 -0.83 10.25 20.68
N ALA A 294 -1.81 9.55 21.28
CA ALA A 294 -1.64 8.88 22.56
C ALA A 294 -0.57 7.77 22.54
N GLN A 295 -0.34 7.10 21.39
CA GLN A 295 0.77 6.15 21.27
C GLN A 295 2.13 6.88 21.28
N ARG A 296 2.23 8.02 20.61
CA ARG A 296 3.45 8.82 20.57
C ARG A 296 3.83 9.33 21.97
N GLU A 297 2.87 9.83 22.71
CA GLU A 297 3.10 10.30 24.09
C GLU A 297 3.68 9.18 24.97
N ARG A 298 3.09 7.97 24.92
CA ARG A 298 3.60 6.81 25.70
C ARG A 298 5.00 6.34 25.31
N SER A 299 5.46 6.67 24.11
CA SER A 299 6.81 6.31 23.66
C SER A 299 7.89 7.31 24.09
N LEU A 300 7.48 8.44 24.67
CA LEU A 300 8.37 9.48 25.17
C LEU A 300 8.59 9.39 26.70
N ASP A 301 7.70 8.65 27.39
CA ASP A 301 7.81 8.29 28.82
C ASP A 301 8.68 7.01 28.98
#